data_4238581011a323e00c9952660331fa18
#
_entry.id   4238581011a323e00c9952660331fa18
#
_cell.length_a   1.000
_cell.length_b   1.000
_cell.length_c   1.000
_cell.angle_alpha   90.00
_cell.angle_beta   90.00
_cell.angle_gamma   90.00
#
_symmetry.space_group_name_H-M   'P 1'
#
loop_
_entity.id
_entity.type
_entity.pdbx_description
1 polymer ?
#
loop_
_entity_poly.entity_id
_entity_poly.type
_entity_poly.pdbx_seq_one_letter_code
_entity_poly.pdbx_strand_id
1 'polypeptide(L)'
;MAANFWTSSHQKQLLDQEEVDVVHPLDKDKGITLEDFKLIKMHMANYILKLAQHVKVRQRVVATAVAYMRRVYTRKSMNEYDPRLVAPTCLYLASKAEESTVQARLLVFVLKKLYSDEKYRYDRYEIKDILEMEMKILEALNYYLVVFHPYRALSQLLQDAGLNDISMTQLTWGLVNDTYKTDLVLIHAPHLIALACIYVASVLREKDTTAWFEELRIDMNAENNAVYLCYDQDQVSGLSQKK
;
A
#
# COMPACT_ATOMS: atom_id res chain seq x y z
N MET A 1 -1.80 24.56 -7.75
CA MET A 1 -1.80 23.80 -9.03
C MET A 1 -2.22 22.37 -8.73
N ALA A 2 -3.21 21.83 -9.44
CA ALA A 2 -3.56 20.42 -9.29
C ALA A 2 -2.37 19.59 -9.85
N ALA A 3 -1.74 18.79 -8.99
CA ALA A 3 -0.64 17.92 -9.42
C ALA A 3 -1.20 16.90 -10.43
N ASN A 4 -0.59 16.82 -11.60
CA ASN A 4 -0.97 15.88 -12.64
C ASN A 4 -0.11 14.61 -12.50
N PHE A 5 -0.76 13.45 -12.38
CA PHE A 5 -0.06 12.16 -12.29
C PHE A 5 0.89 11.93 -13.47
N TRP A 6 0.45 12.21 -14.70
CA TRP A 6 1.19 11.92 -15.93
C TRP A 6 2.52 12.69 -16.09
N THR A 7 2.65 13.83 -15.40
CA THR A 7 3.88 14.64 -15.39
C THR A 7 4.65 14.51 -14.08
N SER A 8 4.17 13.65 -13.18
CA SER A 8 4.73 13.50 -11.83
C SER A 8 5.95 12.55 -11.80
N SER A 9 6.72 12.67 -10.73
CA SER A 9 7.77 11.69 -10.41
C SER A 9 7.20 10.30 -10.09
N HIS A 10 5.97 10.21 -9.60
CA HIS A 10 5.32 8.93 -9.31
C HIS A 10 5.15 8.08 -10.57
N GLN A 11 4.65 8.68 -11.67
CA GLN A 11 4.50 7.99 -12.95
C GLN A 11 5.84 7.42 -13.46
N LYS A 12 6.93 8.18 -13.29
CA LYS A 12 8.29 7.75 -13.71
C LYS A 12 8.89 6.66 -12.81
N GLN A 13 8.27 6.36 -11.68
CA GLN A 13 8.70 5.38 -10.70
C GLN A 13 7.82 4.13 -10.66
N LEU A 14 6.91 4.00 -11.61
CA LEU A 14 6.22 2.72 -11.80
C LEU A 14 7.24 1.68 -12.25
N LEU A 15 7.08 0.48 -11.73
CA LEU A 15 7.96 -0.66 -11.95
C LEU A 15 7.22 -1.74 -12.73
N ASP A 16 7.98 -2.61 -13.37
CA ASP A 16 7.42 -3.82 -13.95
C ASP A 16 7.25 -4.91 -12.89
N GLN A 17 6.35 -5.88 -13.15
CA GLN A 17 6.09 -6.99 -12.22
C GLN A 17 7.38 -7.77 -11.89
N GLU A 18 8.24 -7.96 -12.87
CA GLU A 18 9.52 -8.66 -12.70
C GLU A 18 10.48 -7.92 -11.77
N GLU A 19 10.44 -6.58 -11.74
CA GLU A 19 11.27 -5.77 -10.86
C GLU A 19 10.79 -5.82 -9.40
N VAL A 20 9.49 -5.98 -9.19
CA VAL A 20 8.88 -6.03 -7.85
C VAL A 20 9.02 -7.40 -7.20
N ASP A 21 9.03 -8.47 -7.99
CA ASP A 21 9.15 -9.86 -7.53
C ASP A 21 10.60 -10.31 -7.33
N VAL A 22 11.51 -9.39 -7.09
CA VAL A 22 12.93 -9.66 -6.80
C VAL A 22 13.20 -9.60 -5.30
N VAL A 23 13.65 -10.72 -4.74
CA VAL A 23 14.18 -10.77 -3.36
C VAL A 23 15.65 -10.32 -3.40
N HIS A 24 16.02 -9.39 -2.50
CA HIS A 24 17.38 -8.88 -2.42
C HIS A 24 18.38 -10.02 -2.13
N PRO A 25 19.59 -10.04 -2.73
CA PRO A 25 20.57 -11.12 -2.53
C PRO A 25 20.86 -11.43 -1.07
N LEU A 26 21.06 -10.41 -0.23
CA LEU A 26 21.30 -10.57 1.21
C LEU A 26 20.14 -11.24 1.96
N ASP A 27 18.92 -11.13 1.46
CA ASP A 27 17.75 -11.77 2.03
C ASP A 27 17.64 -13.22 1.56
N LYS A 28 18.00 -13.50 0.29
CA LYS A 28 18.12 -14.86 -0.25
C LYS A 28 19.17 -15.68 0.49
N ASP A 29 20.31 -15.08 0.80
CA ASP A 29 21.38 -15.72 1.57
C ASP A 29 20.95 -16.10 3.00
N LYS A 30 19.93 -15.41 3.52
CA LYS A 30 19.29 -15.75 4.80
C LYS A 30 18.14 -16.76 4.68
N GLY A 31 17.88 -17.25 3.48
CA GLY A 31 16.84 -18.25 3.22
C GLY A 31 15.43 -17.68 3.05
N ILE A 32 15.28 -16.36 2.84
CA ILE A 32 13.98 -15.76 2.57
C ILE A 32 13.56 -16.08 1.14
N THR A 33 12.47 -16.82 1.00
CA THR A 33 11.86 -17.12 -0.30
C THR A 33 11.05 -15.93 -0.82
N LEU A 34 10.65 -15.96 -2.11
CA LEU A 34 9.77 -14.94 -2.67
C LEU A 34 8.42 -14.90 -1.96
N GLU A 35 7.89 -16.07 -1.59
CA GLU A 35 6.63 -16.16 -0.84
C GLU A 35 6.75 -15.54 0.55
N ASP A 36 7.81 -15.85 1.29
CA ASP A 36 8.09 -15.24 2.59
C ASP A 36 8.21 -13.72 2.46
N PHE A 37 8.91 -13.25 1.42
CA PHE A 37 9.09 -11.82 1.16
C PHE A 37 7.74 -11.10 0.93
N LYS A 38 6.84 -11.70 0.13
CA LYS A 38 5.48 -11.18 -0.10
C LYS A 38 4.66 -11.20 1.19
N LEU A 39 4.72 -12.28 1.96
CA LEU A 39 4.02 -12.42 3.24
C LEU A 39 4.50 -11.40 4.27
N ILE A 40 5.81 -11.17 4.39
CA ILE A 40 6.37 -10.15 5.29
C ILE A 40 5.86 -8.76 4.89
N LYS A 41 5.90 -8.39 3.61
CA LYS A 41 5.37 -7.11 3.13
C LYS A 41 3.87 -6.94 3.45
N MET A 42 3.08 -7.98 3.27
CA MET A 42 1.64 -7.98 3.60
C MET A 42 1.42 -7.84 5.12
N HIS A 43 2.18 -8.58 5.92
CA HIS A 43 2.11 -8.48 7.38
C HIS A 43 2.47 -7.08 7.88
N MET A 44 3.50 -6.47 7.30
CA MET A 44 3.91 -5.11 7.65
C MET A 44 2.89 -4.06 7.20
N ALA A 45 2.19 -4.24 6.07
CA ALA A 45 1.09 -3.39 5.67
C ALA A 45 -0.06 -3.42 6.70
N ASN A 46 -0.44 -4.61 7.17
CA ASN A 46 -1.42 -4.78 8.24
C ASN A 46 -0.93 -4.17 9.58
N TYR A 47 0.37 -4.25 9.85
CA TYR A 47 0.97 -3.62 11.01
C TYR A 47 0.88 -2.10 10.96
N ILE A 48 1.19 -1.48 9.80
CA ILE A 48 1.01 -0.03 9.58
C ILE A 48 -0.46 0.37 9.81
N LEU A 49 -1.41 -0.41 9.29
CA LEU A 49 -2.84 -0.15 9.47
C LEU A 49 -3.25 -0.15 10.95
N LYS A 50 -2.80 -1.15 11.72
CA LYS A 50 -3.07 -1.22 13.17
C LYS A 50 -2.48 -0.03 13.93
N LEU A 51 -1.23 0.35 13.64
CA LEU A 51 -0.60 1.53 14.23
C LEU A 51 -1.39 2.79 13.91
N ALA A 52 -1.75 2.98 12.65
CA ALA A 52 -2.50 4.13 12.16
C ALA A 52 -3.85 4.32 12.87
N GLN A 53 -4.56 3.22 13.16
CA GLN A 53 -5.80 3.25 13.93
C GLN A 53 -5.58 3.79 15.36
N HIS A 54 -4.47 3.41 16.00
CA HIS A 54 -4.16 3.86 17.36
C HIS A 54 -3.69 5.32 17.42
N VAL A 55 -2.93 5.75 16.41
CA VAL A 55 -2.51 7.16 16.31
C VAL A 55 -3.55 8.05 15.60
N LYS A 56 -4.67 7.47 15.15
CA LYS A 56 -5.83 8.15 14.55
C LYS A 56 -5.49 9.00 13.32
N VAL A 57 -4.68 8.48 12.42
CA VAL A 57 -4.38 9.14 11.14
C VAL A 57 -5.39 8.72 10.06
N ARG A 58 -5.48 9.56 9.01
CA ARG A 58 -6.38 9.31 7.87
C ARG A 58 -5.86 8.16 7.01
N GLN A 59 -6.78 7.47 6.32
CA GLN A 59 -6.46 6.36 5.40
C GLN A 59 -5.42 6.73 4.33
N ARG A 60 -5.42 7.96 3.85
CA ARG A 60 -4.43 8.44 2.89
C ARG A 60 -3.00 8.36 3.44
N VAL A 61 -2.78 8.67 4.72
CA VAL A 61 -1.47 8.54 5.37
C VAL A 61 -1.03 7.08 5.40
N VAL A 62 -1.96 6.16 5.70
CA VAL A 62 -1.71 4.71 5.68
C VAL A 62 -1.29 4.26 4.28
N ALA A 63 -2.03 4.65 3.27
CA ALA A 63 -1.77 4.35 1.88
C ALA A 63 -0.37 4.82 1.43
N THR A 64 -0.01 6.07 1.77
CA THR A 64 1.31 6.63 1.51
C THR A 64 2.42 5.87 2.25
N ALA A 65 2.20 5.53 3.54
CA ALA A 65 3.16 4.78 4.34
C ALA A 65 3.44 3.39 3.77
N VAL A 66 2.39 2.68 3.36
CA VAL A 66 2.53 1.35 2.74
C VAL A 66 3.24 1.45 1.40
N ALA A 67 2.93 2.45 0.57
CA ALA A 67 3.62 2.69 -0.69
C ALA A 67 5.13 2.96 -0.48
N TYR A 68 5.49 3.76 0.53
CA TYR A 68 6.89 3.99 0.90
C TYR A 68 7.59 2.71 1.31
N MET A 69 7.00 1.95 2.24
CA MET A 69 7.56 0.68 2.71
C MET A 69 7.81 -0.28 1.55
N ARG A 70 6.82 -0.49 0.68
CA ARG A 70 6.96 -1.39 -0.47
C ARG A 70 8.04 -0.93 -1.42
N ARG A 71 8.12 0.39 -1.72
CA ARG A 71 9.15 0.97 -2.58
C ARG A 71 10.56 0.86 -1.98
N VAL A 72 10.70 0.98 -0.66
CA VAL A 72 11.99 0.75 0.01
C VAL A 72 12.49 -0.67 -0.26
N TYR A 73 11.62 -1.68 -0.13
CA TYR A 73 12.02 -3.07 -0.30
C TYR A 73 12.17 -3.55 -1.74
N THR A 74 11.89 -2.74 -2.74
CA THR A 74 12.37 -3.01 -4.11
C THR A 74 13.86 -2.73 -4.29
N ARG A 75 14.49 -2.01 -3.35
CA ARG A 75 15.89 -1.58 -3.45
C ARG A 75 16.76 -1.97 -2.27
N LYS A 76 16.16 -2.25 -1.12
CA LYS A 76 16.86 -2.48 0.16
C LYS A 76 16.50 -3.84 0.73
N SER A 77 17.48 -4.47 1.38
CA SER A 77 17.33 -5.74 2.07
C SER A 77 16.53 -5.56 3.38
N MET A 78 15.67 -6.53 3.69
CA MET A 78 14.99 -6.62 4.99
C MET A 78 15.96 -6.94 6.14
N ASN A 79 17.13 -7.50 5.83
CA ASN A 79 18.16 -7.77 6.82
C ASN A 79 18.87 -6.50 7.29
N GLU A 80 19.09 -5.52 6.40
CA GLU A 80 19.70 -4.24 6.73
C GLU A 80 18.67 -3.22 7.22
N TYR A 81 17.48 -3.25 6.65
CA TYR A 81 16.34 -2.40 6.95
C TYR A 81 15.27 -3.23 7.65
N ASP A 82 15.38 -3.38 8.98
CA ASP A 82 14.43 -4.20 9.76
C ASP A 82 12.98 -3.74 9.53
N PRO A 83 12.10 -4.60 8.98
CA PRO A 83 10.70 -4.26 8.70
C PRO A 83 9.94 -3.72 9.91
N ARG A 84 10.29 -4.19 11.11
CA ARG A 84 9.67 -3.77 12.38
C ARG A 84 9.96 -2.30 12.70
N LEU A 85 11.08 -1.75 12.22
CA LEU A 85 11.44 -0.34 12.37
C LEU A 85 11.04 0.48 11.14
N VAL A 86 11.17 -0.09 9.93
CA VAL A 86 10.82 0.57 8.67
C VAL A 86 9.33 0.89 8.61
N ALA A 87 8.45 -0.04 8.97
CA ALA A 87 7.01 0.15 8.88
C ALA A 87 6.49 1.35 9.72
N PRO A 88 6.79 1.47 11.03
CA PRO A 88 6.39 2.63 11.80
C PRO A 88 7.08 3.94 11.35
N THR A 89 8.31 3.86 10.89
CA THR A 89 9.03 5.03 10.36
C THR A 89 8.41 5.52 9.06
N CYS A 90 7.96 4.61 8.17
CA CYS A 90 7.20 4.98 6.98
C CYS A 90 5.87 5.67 7.35
N LEU A 91 5.19 5.23 8.41
CA LEU A 91 3.97 5.90 8.90
C LEU A 91 4.29 7.30 9.44
N TYR A 92 5.39 7.45 10.16
CA TYR A 92 5.86 8.74 10.65
C TYR A 92 6.16 9.71 9.50
N LEU A 93 6.96 9.27 8.51
CA LEU A 93 7.32 10.07 7.34
C LEU A 93 6.08 10.42 6.50
N ALA A 94 5.19 9.45 6.25
CA ALA A 94 3.94 9.67 5.51
C ALA A 94 3.03 10.69 6.22
N SER A 95 2.98 10.67 7.54
CA SER A 95 2.18 11.64 8.32
C SER A 95 2.67 13.07 8.11
N LYS A 96 3.96 13.28 7.94
CA LYS A 96 4.55 14.60 7.61
C LYS A 96 4.26 14.98 6.16
N ALA A 97 4.47 14.06 5.22
CA ALA A 97 4.27 14.30 3.79
C ALA A 97 2.79 14.61 3.45
N GLU A 98 1.84 14.04 4.18
CA GLU A 98 0.39 14.25 4.02
C GLU A 98 -0.18 15.33 4.97
N GLU A 99 0.66 16.17 5.55
CA GLU A 99 0.27 17.28 6.43
C GLU A 99 -0.64 16.84 7.61
N SER A 100 -0.46 15.62 8.09
CA SER A 100 -1.20 15.04 9.22
C SER A 100 -0.23 14.53 10.28
N THR A 101 0.66 15.40 10.73
CA THR A 101 1.86 15.07 11.51
C THR A 101 1.55 14.34 12.81
N VAL A 102 2.15 13.17 12.98
CA VAL A 102 2.18 12.40 14.22
C VAL A 102 3.46 12.68 14.97
N GLN A 103 3.38 12.86 16.30
CA GLN A 103 4.59 13.02 17.10
C GLN A 103 5.33 11.68 17.23
N ALA A 104 6.65 11.67 17.02
CA ALA A 104 7.47 10.47 17.15
C ALA A 104 7.35 9.83 18.56
N ARG A 105 7.20 10.64 19.61
CA ARG A 105 6.96 10.17 20.99
C ARG A 105 5.67 9.37 21.11
N LEU A 106 4.57 9.85 20.48
CA LEU A 106 3.28 9.13 20.48
C LEU A 106 3.41 7.81 19.75
N LEU A 107 4.09 7.79 18.60
CA LEU A 107 4.30 6.59 17.81
C LEU A 107 5.07 5.53 18.62
N VAL A 108 6.19 5.89 19.24
CA VAL A 108 6.98 4.98 20.09
C VAL A 108 6.18 4.48 21.29
N PHE A 109 5.38 5.35 21.91
CA PHE A 109 4.50 4.94 23.00
C PHE A 109 3.48 3.87 22.56
N VAL A 110 2.83 4.08 21.41
CA VAL A 110 1.87 3.13 20.82
C VAL A 110 2.56 1.81 20.45
N LEU A 111 3.77 1.87 19.87
CA LEU A 111 4.57 0.69 19.57
C LEU A 111 4.81 -0.17 20.81
N LYS A 112 5.30 0.44 21.88
CA LYS A 112 5.56 -0.25 23.18
C LYS A 112 4.29 -0.84 23.78
N LYS A 113 3.17 -0.13 23.67
CA LYS A 113 1.87 -0.59 24.19
C LYS A 113 1.28 -1.76 23.43
N LEU A 114 1.37 -1.77 22.10
CA LEU A 114 0.78 -2.79 21.25
C LEU A 114 1.57 -4.10 21.21
N TYR A 115 2.87 -4.01 21.39
CA TYR A 115 3.80 -5.12 21.22
C TYR A 115 4.72 -5.29 22.44
N SER A 116 4.10 -5.20 23.63
CA SER A 116 4.77 -5.43 24.93
C SER A 116 5.23 -6.88 25.12
N ASP A 117 4.76 -7.81 24.29
CA ASP A 117 5.20 -9.22 24.33
C ASP A 117 6.67 -9.34 23.94
N GLU A 118 7.47 -9.96 24.79
CA GLU A 118 8.91 -10.24 24.59
C GLU A 118 9.21 -10.94 23.26
N LYS A 119 8.23 -11.68 22.71
CA LYS A 119 8.31 -12.40 21.45
C LYS A 119 8.63 -11.51 20.27
N TYR A 120 8.18 -10.26 20.25
CA TYR A 120 8.30 -9.38 19.08
C TYR A 120 9.41 -8.36 19.18
N ARG A 121 10.01 -8.12 20.35
CA ARG A 121 11.14 -7.19 20.58
C ARG A 121 10.96 -5.76 20.04
N TYR A 122 9.72 -5.26 19.97
CA TYR A 122 9.42 -3.87 19.56
C TYR A 122 9.68 -2.85 20.67
N ASP A 123 9.85 -3.29 21.91
CA ASP A 123 10.14 -2.49 23.11
C ASP A 123 11.51 -1.79 23.06
N ARG A 124 12.39 -2.24 22.16
CA ARG A 124 13.76 -1.73 22.02
C ARG A 124 13.85 -0.40 21.29
N TYR A 125 12.83 -0.07 20.45
CA TYR A 125 12.94 1.12 19.62
C TYR A 125 12.64 2.38 20.40
N GLU A 126 13.53 3.37 20.20
CA GLU A 126 13.45 4.71 20.77
C GLU A 126 13.14 5.74 19.68
N ILE A 127 12.88 6.96 20.11
CA ILE A 127 12.63 8.08 19.17
C ILE A 127 13.84 8.27 18.24
N LYS A 128 15.05 8.10 18.76
CA LYS A 128 16.29 8.23 17.99
C LYS A 128 16.32 7.25 16.82
N ASP A 129 15.93 5.99 17.04
CA ASP A 129 15.93 4.95 16.00
C ASP A 129 14.96 5.28 14.87
N ILE A 130 13.77 5.83 15.20
CA ILE A 130 12.79 6.30 14.21
C ILE A 130 13.37 7.43 13.37
N LEU A 131 14.04 8.41 14.00
CA LEU A 131 14.59 9.56 13.29
C LEU A 131 15.81 9.18 12.41
N GLU A 132 16.66 8.28 12.88
CA GLU A 132 17.77 7.75 12.09
C GLU A 132 17.27 6.92 10.90
N MET A 133 16.29 6.07 11.13
CA MET A 133 15.69 5.26 10.06
C MET A 133 14.93 6.14 9.05
N GLU A 134 14.33 7.24 9.47
CA GLU A 134 13.68 8.19 8.58
C GLU A 134 14.65 8.73 7.51
N MET A 135 15.87 9.13 7.92
CA MET A 135 16.88 9.61 6.98
C MET A 135 17.27 8.54 5.97
N LYS A 136 17.43 7.29 6.42
CA LYS A 136 17.73 6.15 5.55
C LYS A 136 16.57 5.85 4.56
N ILE A 137 15.33 5.98 5.00
CA ILE A 137 14.15 5.81 4.14
C ILE A 137 14.08 6.92 3.10
N LEU A 138 14.33 8.18 3.49
CA LEU A 138 14.38 9.31 2.56
C LEU A 138 15.40 9.08 1.43
N GLU A 139 16.59 8.60 1.77
CA GLU A 139 17.63 8.23 0.79
C GLU A 139 17.17 7.08 -0.10
N ALA A 140 16.60 6.02 0.48
CA ALA A 140 16.09 4.85 -0.27
C ALA A 140 14.96 5.23 -1.25
N LEU A 141 14.15 6.23 -0.91
CA LEU A 141 13.09 6.79 -1.76
C LEU A 141 13.62 7.83 -2.76
N ASN A 142 14.92 8.14 -2.78
CA ASN A 142 15.52 9.24 -3.55
C ASN A 142 14.81 10.59 -3.30
N TYR A 143 14.30 10.80 -2.09
CA TYR A 143 13.53 11.99 -1.66
C TYR A 143 12.22 12.23 -2.44
N TYR A 144 11.72 11.23 -3.17
CA TYR A 144 10.45 11.33 -3.88
C TYR A 144 9.29 10.90 -2.97
N LEU A 145 8.62 11.88 -2.38
CA LEU A 145 7.58 11.67 -1.36
C LEU A 145 6.15 11.78 -1.90
N VAL A 146 5.98 12.32 -3.09
CA VAL A 146 4.64 12.49 -3.68
C VAL A 146 4.11 11.16 -4.20
N VAL A 147 3.00 10.69 -3.62
CA VAL A 147 2.30 9.48 -4.03
C VAL A 147 0.86 9.84 -4.44
N PHE A 148 0.44 9.38 -5.61
CA PHE A 148 -0.93 9.50 -6.08
C PHE A 148 -1.71 8.24 -5.71
N HIS A 149 -2.92 8.43 -5.21
CA HIS A 149 -3.78 7.34 -4.73
C HIS A 149 -5.03 7.16 -5.59
N PRO A 150 -5.59 5.94 -5.69
CA PRO A 150 -6.79 5.65 -6.46
C PRO A 150 -8.05 6.40 -6.00
N TYR A 151 -8.14 6.78 -4.72
CA TYR A 151 -9.36 7.32 -4.11
C TYR A 151 -9.98 8.50 -4.85
N ARG A 152 -9.15 9.40 -5.39
CA ARG A 152 -9.63 10.58 -6.13
C ARG A 152 -10.26 10.18 -7.46
N ALA A 153 -9.60 9.32 -8.22
CA ALA A 153 -10.11 8.79 -9.48
C ALA A 153 -11.36 7.95 -9.23
N LEU A 154 -11.33 7.11 -8.18
CA LEU A 154 -12.46 6.27 -7.81
C LEU A 154 -13.77 7.04 -7.63
N SER A 155 -13.75 8.16 -6.88
CA SER A 155 -14.95 8.93 -6.62
C SER A 155 -15.54 9.54 -7.91
N GLN A 156 -14.69 9.98 -8.84
CA GLN A 156 -15.11 10.50 -10.13
C GLN A 156 -15.66 9.39 -11.04
N LEU A 157 -14.97 8.27 -11.14
CA LEU A 157 -15.36 7.14 -11.97
C LEU A 157 -16.67 6.50 -11.50
N LEU A 158 -16.89 6.37 -10.19
CA LEU A 158 -18.17 5.87 -9.64
C LEU A 158 -19.34 6.80 -9.98
N GLN A 159 -19.10 8.10 -9.98
CA GLN A 159 -20.11 9.08 -10.38
C GLN A 159 -20.41 8.99 -11.87
N ASP A 160 -19.38 8.89 -12.71
CA ASP A 160 -19.50 8.79 -14.18
C ASP A 160 -20.21 7.49 -14.59
N ALA A 161 -19.94 6.39 -13.88
CA ALA A 161 -20.59 5.11 -14.10
C ALA A 161 -22.03 5.02 -13.54
N GLY A 162 -22.51 6.05 -12.84
CA GLY A 162 -23.81 5.99 -12.16
C GLY A 162 -23.88 5.01 -10.98
N LEU A 163 -22.72 4.64 -10.42
CA LEU A 163 -22.57 3.64 -9.36
C LEU A 163 -22.24 4.26 -7.99
N ASN A 164 -22.63 5.50 -7.76
CA ASN A 164 -22.29 6.28 -6.57
C ASN A 164 -23.22 6.04 -5.37
N ASP A 165 -23.97 4.93 -5.35
CA ASP A 165 -24.71 4.53 -4.15
C ASP A 165 -23.77 4.17 -2.99
N ILE A 166 -24.27 4.30 -1.76
CA ILE A 166 -23.47 4.10 -0.52
C ILE A 166 -22.86 2.70 -0.47
N SER A 167 -23.61 1.67 -0.82
CA SER A 167 -23.18 0.28 -0.75
C SER A 167 -22.04 0.00 -1.72
N MET A 168 -22.18 0.48 -2.97
CA MET A 168 -21.16 0.32 -4.01
C MET A 168 -19.89 1.10 -3.67
N THR A 169 -20.05 2.35 -3.21
CA THR A 169 -18.93 3.19 -2.78
C THR A 169 -18.14 2.54 -1.64
N GLN A 170 -18.82 2.06 -0.60
CA GLN A 170 -18.15 1.40 0.52
C GLN A 170 -17.40 0.13 0.10
N LEU A 171 -18.02 -0.71 -0.73
CA LEU A 171 -17.37 -1.92 -1.25
C LEU A 171 -16.11 -1.58 -2.04
N THR A 172 -16.21 -0.65 -2.98
CA THR A 172 -15.10 -0.28 -3.85
C THR A 172 -13.95 0.38 -3.07
N TRP A 173 -14.27 1.21 -2.06
CA TRP A 173 -13.26 1.75 -1.14
C TRP A 173 -12.57 0.65 -0.33
N GLY A 174 -13.32 -0.36 0.10
CA GLY A 174 -12.76 -1.55 0.76
C GLY A 174 -11.75 -2.27 -0.14
N LEU A 175 -12.13 -2.52 -1.39
CA LEU A 175 -11.26 -3.17 -2.38
C LEU A 175 -9.99 -2.34 -2.63
N VAL A 176 -10.10 -1.01 -2.82
CA VAL A 176 -8.92 -0.14 -2.94
C VAL A 176 -8.02 -0.22 -1.70
N ASN A 177 -8.57 -0.30 -0.50
CA ASN A 177 -7.77 -0.47 0.71
C ASN A 177 -7.02 -1.81 0.70
N ASP A 178 -7.64 -2.87 0.18
CA ASP A 178 -7.03 -4.19 0.09
C ASP A 178 -5.91 -4.25 -0.95
N THR A 179 -5.96 -3.45 -2.03
CA THR A 179 -4.87 -3.38 -3.01
C THR A 179 -3.53 -2.94 -2.41
N TYR A 180 -3.54 -2.20 -1.30
CA TYR A 180 -2.31 -1.84 -0.58
C TYR A 180 -1.62 -3.02 0.13
N LYS A 181 -2.31 -4.14 0.30
CA LYS A 181 -1.69 -5.40 0.76
C LYS A 181 -0.85 -6.08 -0.33
N THR A 182 -0.93 -5.58 -1.56
CA THR A 182 -0.24 -6.05 -2.75
C THR A 182 0.77 -5.02 -3.26
N ASP A 183 1.53 -5.36 -4.29
CA ASP A 183 2.48 -4.45 -4.93
C ASP A 183 1.86 -3.63 -6.08
N LEU A 184 0.54 -3.72 -6.30
CA LEU A 184 -0.17 -3.02 -7.39
C LEU A 184 0.11 -1.51 -7.45
N VAL A 185 0.25 -0.87 -6.28
CA VAL A 185 0.56 0.56 -6.17
C VAL A 185 1.94 0.93 -6.77
N LEU A 186 2.84 -0.03 -6.93
CA LEU A 186 4.16 0.18 -7.54
C LEU A 186 4.15 -0.03 -9.06
N ILE A 187 3.18 -0.80 -9.59
CA ILE A 187 3.15 -1.28 -10.97
C ILE A 187 2.15 -0.48 -11.81
N HIS A 188 0.97 -0.22 -11.26
CA HIS A 188 -0.13 0.36 -12.01
C HIS A 188 -0.42 1.81 -11.64
N ALA A 189 -0.86 2.57 -12.64
CA ALA A 189 -1.35 3.92 -12.43
C ALA A 189 -2.60 3.93 -11.53
N PRO A 190 -2.78 4.94 -10.66
CA PRO A 190 -3.87 4.97 -9.68
C PRO A 190 -5.27 4.84 -10.26
N HIS A 191 -5.52 5.40 -11.46
CA HIS A 191 -6.81 5.30 -12.12
C HIS A 191 -7.10 3.88 -12.61
N LEU A 192 -6.10 3.11 -13.05
CA LEU A 192 -6.27 1.71 -13.44
C LEU A 192 -6.63 0.84 -12.24
N ILE A 193 -5.99 1.07 -11.09
CA ILE A 193 -6.35 0.39 -9.83
C ILE A 193 -7.80 0.71 -9.45
N ALA A 194 -8.23 1.98 -9.60
CA ALA A 194 -9.61 2.36 -9.32
C ALA A 194 -10.60 1.67 -10.25
N LEU A 195 -10.32 1.59 -11.55
CA LEU A 195 -11.16 0.91 -12.54
C LEU A 195 -11.26 -0.59 -12.26
N ALA A 196 -10.14 -1.27 -11.99
CA ALA A 196 -10.13 -2.67 -11.60
C ALA A 196 -11.00 -2.93 -10.36
N CYS A 197 -10.91 -2.07 -9.35
CA CYS A 197 -11.75 -2.18 -8.15
C CYS A 197 -13.24 -1.95 -8.45
N ILE A 198 -13.60 -1.04 -9.37
CA ILE A 198 -14.99 -0.83 -9.80
C ILE A 198 -15.50 -2.08 -10.54
N TYR A 199 -14.69 -2.64 -11.43
CA TYR A 199 -15.05 -3.85 -12.16
C TYR A 199 -15.33 -5.01 -11.19
N VAL A 200 -14.42 -5.31 -10.28
CA VAL A 200 -14.59 -6.35 -9.25
C VAL A 200 -15.84 -6.09 -8.41
N ALA A 201 -16.06 -4.86 -7.96
CA ALA A 201 -17.23 -4.51 -7.17
C ALA A 201 -18.54 -4.69 -7.97
N SER A 202 -18.54 -4.38 -9.27
CA SER A 202 -19.68 -4.56 -10.16
C SER A 202 -20.03 -6.05 -10.32
N VAL A 203 -19.03 -6.89 -10.51
CA VAL A 203 -19.21 -8.36 -10.58
C VAL A 203 -19.77 -8.89 -9.26
N LEU A 204 -19.21 -8.49 -8.12
CA LEU A 204 -19.68 -8.93 -6.80
C LEU A 204 -21.11 -8.46 -6.47
N ARG A 205 -21.58 -7.40 -7.09
CA ARG A 205 -22.93 -6.84 -6.92
C ARG A 205 -23.87 -7.17 -8.08
N GLU A 206 -23.43 -8.00 -9.02
CA GLU A 206 -24.21 -8.39 -10.21
C GLU A 206 -24.74 -7.17 -10.99
N LYS A 207 -23.96 -6.09 -11.06
CA LYS A 207 -24.27 -4.89 -11.83
C LYS A 207 -23.59 -4.97 -13.19
N ASP A 208 -24.36 -4.82 -14.26
CA ASP A 208 -23.82 -4.76 -15.62
C ASP A 208 -23.22 -3.38 -15.87
N THR A 209 -21.91 -3.36 -16.12
CA THR A 209 -21.12 -2.16 -16.42
C THR A 209 -20.40 -2.28 -17.76
N THR A 210 -20.68 -3.32 -18.55
CA THR A 210 -19.98 -3.65 -19.79
C THR A 210 -19.98 -2.48 -20.78
N ALA A 211 -21.13 -1.87 -21.04
CA ALA A 211 -21.24 -0.74 -21.97
C ALA A 211 -20.40 0.47 -21.52
N TRP A 212 -20.35 0.76 -20.22
CA TRP A 212 -19.56 1.87 -19.69
C TRP A 212 -18.05 1.61 -19.84
N PHE A 213 -17.58 0.38 -19.58
CA PHE A 213 -16.17 0.03 -19.79
C PHE A 213 -15.78 0.07 -21.27
N GLU A 214 -16.67 -0.34 -22.20
CA GLU A 214 -16.44 -0.24 -23.63
C GLU A 214 -16.29 1.22 -24.09
N GLU A 215 -17.11 2.15 -23.56
CA GLU A 215 -17.01 3.58 -23.86
C GLU A 215 -15.68 4.21 -23.43
N LEU A 216 -15.09 3.73 -22.34
CA LEU A 216 -13.81 4.23 -21.84
C LEU A 216 -12.62 3.87 -22.72
N ARG A 217 -12.77 2.95 -23.70
CA ARG A 217 -11.71 2.49 -24.63
C ARG A 217 -10.40 2.11 -23.91
N ILE A 218 -10.52 1.47 -22.76
CA ILE A 218 -9.37 1.08 -21.94
C ILE A 218 -8.74 -0.19 -22.56
N ASP A 219 -7.42 -0.30 -22.47
CA ASP A 219 -6.74 -1.56 -22.80
C ASP A 219 -7.10 -2.61 -21.73
N MET A 220 -8.08 -3.45 -22.08
CA MET A 220 -8.58 -4.53 -21.22
C MET A 220 -7.50 -5.53 -20.80
N ASN A 221 -6.37 -5.60 -21.51
CA ASN A 221 -5.27 -6.49 -21.12
C ASN A 221 -4.50 -5.96 -19.89
N ALA A 222 -4.27 -4.65 -19.83
CA ALA A 222 -3.64 -4.02 -18.66
C ALA A 222 -4.57 -4.05 -17.44
N GLU A 223 -5.88 -3.92 -17.68
CA GLU A 223 -6.91 -3.98 -16.64
C GLU A 223 -7.11 -5.40 -16.12
N ASN A 224 -7.16 -6.40 -17.00
CA ASN A 224 -7.25 -7.80 -16.60
C ASN A 224 -6.08 -8.23 -15.72
N ASN A 225 -4.85 -7.80 -15.99
CA ASN A 225 -3.72 -8.07 -15.10
C ASN A 225 -3.92 -7.48 -13.70
N ALA A 226 -4.42 -6.26 -13.59
CA ALA A 226 -4.76 -5.65 -12.30
C ALA A 226 -5.91 -6.38 -11.60
N VAL A 227 -6.92 -6.82 -12.35
CA VAL A 227 -8.07 -7.61 -11.86
C VAL A 227 -7.63 -8.99 -11.37
N TYR A 228 -6.83 -9.73 -12.14
CA TYR A 228 -6.31 -11.04 -11.74
C TYR A 228 -5.49 -10.96 -10.45
N LEU A 229 -4.65 -9.95 -10.31
CA LEU A 229 -3.86 -9.74 -9.09
C LEU A 229 -4.72 -9.36 -7.87
N CYS A 230 -5.88 -8.73 -8.08
CA CYS A 230 -6.86 -8.51 -7.01
C CYS A 230 -7.57 -9.81 -6.60
N TYR A 231 -7.90 -10.71 -7.55
CA TYR A 231 -8.61 -11.96 -7.29
C TYR A 231 -7.73 -13.05 -6.66
N ASP A 232 -6.49 -13.19 -7.10
CA ASP A 232 -5.59 -14.26 -6.63
C ASP A 232 -5.29 -14.15 -5.12
N GLN A 233 -5.46 -12.97 -4.55
CA GLN A 233 -5.20 -12.71 -3.14
C GLN A 233 -6.42 -12.86 -2.23
N ASP A 234 -7.63 -12.81 -2.74
CA ASP A 234 -8.83 -13.15 -1.95
C ASP A 234 -8.84 -14.64 -1.58
N GLN A 235 -8.23 -15.52 -2.38
CA GLN A 235 -8.03 -16.92 -2.02
C GLN A 235 -6.98 -17.09 -0.90
N VAL A 236 -5.94 -16.27 -0.85
CA VAL A 236 -4.90 -16.31 0.19
C VAL A 236 -5.39 -15.71 1.50
N SER A 237 -6.21 -14.64 1.47
CA SER A 237 -6.79 -14.03 2.68
C SER A 237 -7.90 -14.90 3.29
N GLY A 238 -8.65 -15.65 2.50
CA GLY A 238 -9.66 -16.61 2.96
C GLY A 238 -9.10 -17.82 3.71
N LEU A 239 -7.85 -18.19 3.45
CA LEU A 239 -7.13 -19.27 4.15
C LEU A 239 -6.57 -18.82 5.52
N SER A 240 -6.33 -17.53 5.72
CA SER A 240 -5.81 -16.97 6.97
C SER A 240 -6.88 -16.81 8.07
N GLN A 241 -8.17 -16.87 7.73
CA GLN A 241 -9.27 -16.78 8.72
C GLN A 241 -9.76 -18.13 9.22
N LYS A 242 -9.20 -19.25 8.73
CA LYS A 242 -9.58 -20.62 9.12
C LYS A 242 -8.55 -21.37 9.96
N LYS A 243 -7.58 -20.66 10.56
CA LYS A 243 -6.66 -21.29 11.54
C LYS A 243 -6.59 -20.52 12.85
#